data_1274c9e473db15556f783054db36d62e
#
_entry.id   1274c9e473db15556f783054db36d62e
#
_cell.length_a   1.000
_cell.length_b   1.000
_cell.length_c   1.000
_cell.angle_alpha   90.00
_cell.angle_beta   90.00
_cell.angle_gamma   90.00
#
_symmetry.space_group_name_H-M   'P 1'
#
loop_
_entity.id
_entity.type
_entity.pdbx_description
1 polymer ?
#
loop_
_entity_poly.entity_id
_entity_poly.type
_entity_poly.pdbx_seq_one_letter_code
_entity_poly.pdbx_strand_id
1 'polypeptide(L)'
;MSIDEKIVEGKYVFLKDGNQYSEETFTILMDTAPNGNYMYKSEILCRVTSGEFLKINVDFETSNSFDPLNVKVFRSLGENSSTERYEVNLKDKQVYYTFSGMDGVHKFDRNVSGKFHISTPAFVTSTLMTKMKKMNAAHVTSYNVLSTQNIWTYEKQFVENDVFLELKSLGGVEIKLNDKDLHATHCQMSEDAYNNPEKSAPADFYLSKYLNIPYKAEFPGNLEVKIDKLKAFENEYKNMFKSWLLL
;
A
#
# COMPACT_ATOMS: atom_id res chain seq x y z
N MET A 1 5.88 -13.69 -24.18
CA MET A 1 6.20 -12.75 -23.11
C MET A 1 5.19 -11.63 -23.20
N SER A 2 4.37 -11.44 -22.19
CA SER A 2 3.51 -10.25 -22.09
C SER A 2 4.41 -9.03 -21.91
N ILE A 3 4.02 -7.92 -22.47
CA ILE A 3 4.73 -6.65 -22.32
C ILE A 3 3.98 -5.90 -21.21
N ASP A 4 4.67 -5.63 -20.10
CA ASP A 4 4.10 -4.78 -19.06
C ASP A 4 4.09 -3.33 -19.56
N GLU A 5 2.91 -2.72 -19.61
CA GLU A 5 2.75 -1.33 -20.01
C GLU A 5 2.66 -0.44 -18.75
N LYS A 6 3.44 0.65 -18.75
CA LYS A 6 3.39 1.63 -17.69
C LYS A 6 2.11 2.45 -17.81
N ILE A 7 1.25 2.38 -16.81
CA ILE A 7 -0.03 3.11 -16.80
C ILE A 7 0.02 4.36 -15.92
N VAL A 8 0.73 4.31 -14.79
CA VAL A 8 0.87 5.44 -13.86
C VAL A 8 2.27 5.44 -13.25
N GLU A 9 2.82 6.61 -12.99
CA GLU A 9 3.97 6.84 -12.11
C GLU A 9 3.68 8.00 -11.17
N GLY A 10 4.32 8.02 -10.01
CA GLY A 10 4.13 9.09 -9.05
C GLY A 10 5.16 9.15 -7.95
N LYS A 11 5.02 10.17 -7.12
CA LYS A 11 5.85 10.40 -5.93
C LYS A 11 4.99 10.83 -4.76
N TYR A 12 5.24 10.23 -3.61
CA TYR A 12 4.73 10.69 -2.32
C TYR A 12 5.83 11.34 -1.50
N VAL A 13 5.43 12.27 -0.64
CA VAL A 13 6.24 12.82 0.43
C VAL A 13 5.59 12.50 1.77
N PHE A 14 6.42 12.11 2.73
CA PHE A 14 6.03 11.79 4.10
C PHE A 14 6.53 12.90 5.01
N LEU A 15 5.61 13.49 5.75
CA LEU A 15 5.86 14.65 6.59
C LEU A 15 5.56 14.33 8.06
N LYS A 16 6.40 14.83 8.94
CA LYS A 16 6.13 14.88 10.37
C LYS A 16 6.28 16.32 10.83
N ASP A 17 5.24 16.88 11.47
CA ASP A 17 5.20 18.28 11.87
C ASP A 17 5.57 19.24 10.71
N GLY A 18 5.11 18.91 9.48
CA GLY A 18 5.37 19.66 8.26
C GLY A 18 6.76 19.43 7.64
N ASN A 19 7.67 18.70 8.27
CA ASN A 19 9.02 18.43 7.77
C ASN A 19 9.08 17.08 7.05
N GLN A 20 9.62 17.08 5.83
CA GLN A 20 9.79 15.85 5.06
C GLN A 20 10.90 14.98 5.69
N TYR A 21 10.56 13.71 5.99
CA TYR A 21 11.49 12.73 6.50
C TYR A 21 11.66 11.51 5.59
N SER A 22 10.72 11.29 4.67
CA SER A 22 10.74 10.17 3.72
C SER A 22 10.08 10.55 2.41
N GLU A 23 10.36 9.78 1.36
CA GLU A 23 9.70 9.87 0.08
C GLU A 23 9.53 8.48 -0.53
N GLU A 24 8.50 8.32 -1.36
CA GLU A 24 8.23 7.12 -2.13
C GLU A 24 8.06 7.49 -3.60
N THR A 25 8.81 6.85 -4.48
CA THR A 25 8.53 6.88 -5.92
C THR A 25 7.88 5.57 -6.31
N PHE A 26 6.85 5.62 -7.16
CA PHE A 26 6.14 4.42 -7.57
C PHE A 26 5.81 4.40 -9.06
N THR A 27 5.66 3.20 -9.57
CA THR A 27 5.18 2.92 -10.94
C THR A 27 4.16 1.80 -10.88
N ILE A 28 3.06 1.98 -11.61
CA ILE A 28 2.05 0.93 -11.82
C ILE A 28 2.15 0.47 -13.27
N LEU A 29 2.35 -0.82 -13.44
CA LEU A 29 2.39 -1.51 -14.72
C LEU A 29 1.15 -2.39 -14.84
N MET A 30 0.69 -2.61 -16.05
CA MET A 30 -0.38 -3.54 -16.37
C MET A 30 0.11 -4.50 -17.45
N ASP A 31 -0.13 -5.78 -17.25
CA ASP A 31 0.09 -6.78 -18.30
C ASP A 31 -0.93 -6.58 -19.44
N THR A 32 -0.45 -6.48 -20.67
CA THR A 32 -1.30 -6.27 -21.85
C THR A 32 -2.08 -7.50 -22.29
N ALA A 33 -1.88 -8.66 -21.65
CA ALA A 33 -2.69 -9.86 -21.90
C ALA A 33 -4.17 -9.63 -21.48
N PRO A 34 -5.13 -10.32 -22.13
CA PRO A 34 -6.52 -10.30 -21.66
C PRO A 34 -6.62 -10.70 -20.18
N ASN A 35 -7.22 -9.87 -19.36
CA ASN A 35 -7.25 -9.99 -17.90
C ASN A 35 -5.86 -9.89 -17.23
N GLY A 36 -4.98 -9.05 -17.77
CA GLY A 36 -3.63 -8.88 -17.27
C GLY A 36 -3.57 -8.42 -15.81
N ASN A 37 -2.48 -8.81 -15.16
CA ASN A 37 -2.20 -8.47 -13.78
C ASN A 37 -1.74 -7.01 -13.66
N TYR A 38 -1.83 -6.45 -12.44
CA TYR A 38 -1.18 -5.19 -12.11
C TYR A 38 0.09 -5.45 -11.30
N MET A 39 1.15 -4.71 -11.62
CA MET A 39 2.40 -4.70 -10.87
C MET A 39 2.66 -3.29 -10.33
N TYR A 40 2.68 -3.18 -9.02
CA TYR A 40 3.05 -1.96 -8.30
C TYR A 40 4.52 -2.08 -7.89
N LYS A 41 5.35 -1.17 -8.37
CA LYS A 41 6.76 -1.06 -7.98
C LYS A 41 6.95 0.23 -7.21
N SER A 42 7.54 0.14 -6.03
CA SER A 42 7.78 1.29 -5.17
C SER A 42 9.20 1.27 -4.64
N GLU A 43 9.83 2.44 -4.58
CA GLU A 43 11.07 2.70 -3.87
C GLU A 43 10.82 3.79 -2.84
N ILE A 44 11.13 3.48 -1.57
CA ILE A 44 10.99 4.39 -0.44
C ILE A 44 12.38 4.71 0.08
N LEU A 45 12.66 5.99 0.29
CA LEU A 45 13.86 6.48 0.94
C LEU A 45 13.47 7.22 2.23
N CYS A 46 13.94 6.71 3.35
CA CYS A 46 13.68 7.30 4.66
C CYS A 46 14.99 7.61 5.34
N ARG A 47 15.16 8.86 5.79
CA ARG A 47 16.32 9.25 6.60
C ARG A 47 16.10 8.83 8.05
N VAL A 48 16.97 7.97 8.56
CA VAL A 48 16.90 7.52 9.95
C VAL A 48 17.70 8.46 10.86
N THR A 49 17.52 8.33 12.17
CA THR A 49 18.16 9.22 13.18
C THR A 49 19.68 9.19 13.17
N SER A 50 20.30 8.09 12.71
CA SER A 50 21.77 8.01 12.52
C SER A 50 22.27 8.87 11.34
N GLY A 51 21.37 9.40 10.51
CA GLY A 51 21.71 10.13 9.29
C GLY A 51 21.85 9.26 8.04
N GLU A 52 21.81 7.93 8.20
CA GLU A 52 21.79 6.98 7.09
C GLU A 52 20.42 6.95 6.38
N PHE A 53 20.38 6.35 5.21
CA PHE A 53 19.13 6.15 4.47
C PHE A 53 18.68 4.69 4.55
N LEU A 54 17.49 4.47 5.10
CA LEU A 54 16.76 3.24 4.93
C LEU A 54 16.13 3.27 3.53
N LYS A 55 16.55 2.33 2.70
CA LYS A 55 15.96 2.10 1.37
C LYS A 55 15.04 0.88 1.44
N ILE A 56 13.81 1.04 0.93
CA ILE A 56 12.83 -0.05 0.84
C ILE A 56 12.34 -0.13 -0.60
N ASN A 57 12.40 -1.32 -1.20
CA ASN A 57 11.80 -1.60 -2.49
C ASN A 57 10.64 -2.57 -2.30
N VAL A 58 9.51 -2.27 -2.93
CA VAL A 58 8.31 -3.12 -2.91
C VAL A 58 7.92 -3.44 -4.35
N ASP A 59 7.82 -4.74 -4.63
CA ASP A 59 7.15 -5.27 -5.82
C ASP A 59 5.86 -5.95 -5.35
N PHE A 60 4.71 -5.48 -5.82
CA PHE A 60 3.40 -5.99 -5.43
C PHE A 60 2.60 -6.34 -6.68
N GLU A 61 2.44 -7.61 -6.96
CA GLU A 61 1.65 -8.11 -8.06
C GLU A 61 0.25 -8.48 -7.60
N THR A 62 -0.76 -8.03 -8.36
CA THR A 62 -2.16 -8.40 -8.15
C THR A 62 -2.77 -8.99 -9.41
N SER A 63 -3.82 -9.78 -9.24
CA SER A 63 -4.73 -10.13 -10.33
C SER A 63 -5.45 -8.86 -10.84
N ASN A 64 -6.17 -8.97 -11.97
CA ASN A 64 -7.08 -7.93 -12.45
C ASN A 64 -8.23 -7.61 -11.47
N SER A 65 -8.52 -8.50 -10.54
CA SER A 65 -9.48 -8.32 -9.44
C SER A 65 -8.85 -7.76 -8.17
N PHE A 66 -7.58 -7.35 -8.24
CA PHE A 66 -6.76 -6.82 -7.15
C PHE A 66 -6.46 -7.82 -6.02
N ASP A 67 -6.71 -9.12 -6.22
CA ASP A 67 -6.26 -10.13 -5.26
C ASP A 67 -4.73 -10.22 -5.32
N PRO A 68 -4.00 -10.23 -4.18
CA PRO A 68 -2.54 -10.31 -4.18
C PRO A 68 -2.08 -11.66 -4.76
N LEU A 69 -1.02 -11.64 -5.56
CA LEU A 69 -0.40 -12.82 -6.17
C LEU A 69 1.02 -13.03 -5.65
N ASN A 70 1.87 -12.03 -5.83
CA ASN A 70 3.24 -12.04 -5.38
C ASN A 70 3.57 -10.69 -4.74
N VAL A 71 4.19 -10.74 -3.58
CA VAL A 71 4.68 -9.53 -2.92
C VAL A 71 6.10 -9.75 -2.47
N LYS A 72 6.96 -8.78 -2.78
CA LYS A 72 8.35 -8.77 -2.33
C LYS A 72 8.65 -7.41 -1.70
N VAL A 73 9.19 -7.44 -0.50
CA VAL A 73 9.69 -6.26 0.20
C VAL A 73 11.16 -6.48 0.49
N PHE A 74 12.01 -5.63 -0.06
CA PHE A 74 13.44 -5.61 0.23
C PHE A 74 13.78 -4.35 1.01
N ARG A 75 14.58 -4.48 2.06
CA ARG A 75 15.04 -3.36 2.90
C ARG A 75 16.55 -3.38 3.02
N SER A 76 17.17 -2.20 3.02
CA SER A 76 18.60 -2.06 3.29
C SER A 76 18.89 -0.79 4.08
N LEU A 77 19.80 -0.89 5.06
CA LEU A 77 20.32 0.20 5.86
C LEU A 77 21.80 -0.11 6.16
N GLY A 78 22.70 0.67 5.56
CA GLY A 78 24.14 0.36 5.60
C GLY A 78 24.40 -1.04 5.04
N GLU A 79 25.05 -1.91 5.83
CA GLU A 79 25.35 -3.31 5.47
C GLU A 79 24.20 -4.28 5.77
N ASN A 80 23.18 -3.84 6.53
CA ASN A 80 22.06 -4.69 6.89
C ASN A 80 21.03 -4.74 5.77
N SER A 81 20.50 -5.93 5.51
CA SER A 81 19.39 -6.10 4.57
C SER A 81 18.43 -7.20 5.02
N SER A 82 17.16 -7.05 4.60
CA SER A 82 16.15 -8.08 4.78
C SER A 82 15.26 -8.17 3.55
N THR A 83 14.67 -9.34 3.34
CA THR A 83 13.70 -9.58 2.26
C THR A 83 12.53 -10.36 2.80
N GLU A 84 11.33 -9.89 2.53
CA GLU A 84 10.08 -10.64 2.70
C GLU A 84 9.51 -10.99 1.34
N ARG A 85 8.95 -12.19 1.21
CA ARG A 85 8.23 -12.65 0.02
C ARG A 85 6.94 -13.33 0.44
N TYR A 86 5.87 -13.00 -0.27
CA TYR A 86 4.57 -13.67 -0.18
C TYR A 86 4.23 -14.18 -1.57
N GLU A 87 4.00 -15.48 -1.68
CA GLU A 87 3.49 -16.14 -2.89
C GLU A 87 2.10 -16.68 -2.58
N VAL A 88 1.12 -16.28 -3.36
CA VAL A 88 -0.29 -16.57 -3.10
C VAL A 88 -0.82 -17.58 -4.10
N ASN A 89 -1.27 -18.72 -3.61
CA ASN A 89 -2.05 -19.66 -4.39
C ASN A 89 -3.54 -19.40 -4.16
N LEU A 90 -4.16 -18.66 -5.06
CA LEU A 90 -5.57 -18.29 -4.96
C LEU A 90 -6.51 -19.51 -5.03
N LYS A 91 -6.12 -20.56 -5.78
CA LYS A 91 -6.92 -21.78 -5.95
C LYS A 91 -7.01 -22.56 -4.64
N ASP A 92 -5.88 -22.73 -3.97
CA ASP A 92 -5.78 -23.51 -2.74
C ASP A 92 -5.97 -22.64 -1.50
N LYS A 93 -6.13 -21.31 -1.69
CA LYS A 93 -6.25 -20.31 -0.62
C LYS A 93 -5.10 -20.39 0.38
N GLN A 94 -3.88 -20.49 -0.15
CA GLN A 94 -2.67 -20.64 0.64
C GLN A 94 -1.69 -19.51 0.34
N VAL A 95 -1.03 -19.02 1.37
CA VAL A 95 0.04 -18.04 1.29
C VAL A 95 1.32 -18.69 1.78
N TYR A 96 2.34 -18.65 0.94
CA TYR A 96 3.71 -19.05 1.27
C TYR A 96 4.50 -17.78 1.61
N TYR A 97 5.02 -17.72 2.81
CA TYR A 97 5.83 -16.61 3.28
C TYR A 97 7.28 -17.03 3.43
N THR A 98 8.20 -16.21 2.98
CA THR A 98 9.63 -16.37 3.20
C THR A 98 10.21 -15.05 3.70
N PHE A 99 10.87 -15.10 4.84
CA PHE A 99 11.70 -14.03 5.36
C PHE A 99 13.16 -14.42 5.26
N SER A 100 14.00 -13.47 4.83
CA SER A 100 15.45 -13.59 4.81
C SER A 100 16.06 -12.33 5.42
N GLY A 101 16.76 -12.47 6.51
CA GLY A 101 17.33 -11.36 7.29
C GLY A 101 18.59 -11.77 8.03
N MET A 102 18.93 -11.00 9.07
CA MET A 102 20.14 -11.19 9.88
C MET A 102 20.14 -12.52 10.64
N ASP A 103 18.98 -13.03 11.00
CA ASP A 103 18.77 -14.29 11.72
C ASP A 103 18.61 -15.50 10.79
N GLY A 104 18.82 -15.32 9.48
CA GLY A 104 18.76 -16.39 8.47
C GLY A 104 17.52 -16.37 7.60
N VAL A 105 17.13 -17.55 7.10
CA VAL A 105 15.97 -17.72 6.22
C VAL A 105 14.91 -18.51 6.96
N HIS A 106 13.73 -17.91 7.07
CA HIS A 106 12.55 -18.51 7.69
C HIS A 106 11.45 -18.69 6.65
N LYS A 107 10.74 -19.80 6.70
CA LYS A 107 9.62 -20.10 5.80
C LYS A 107 8.41 -20.49 6.62
N PHE A 108 7.28 -20.01 6.17
CA PHE A 108 5.99 -20.29 6.78
C PHE A 108 4.91 -20.35 5.70
N ASP A 109 3.93 -21.20 5.86
CA ASP A 109 2.76 -21.25 5.02
C ASP A 109 1.49 -21.25 5.88
N ARG A 110 0.45 -20.67 5.36
CA ARG A 110 -0.85 -20.64 6.02
C ARG A 110 -2.01 -20.62 5.03
N ASN A 111 -3.11 -21.17 5.47
CA ASN A 111 -4.37 -21.02 4.77
C ASN A 111 -4.97 -19.64 5.10
N VAL A 112 -5.59 -19.04 4.10
CA VAL A 112 -6.32 -17.78 4.23
C VAL A 112 -7.79 -18.00 3.91
N SER A 113 -8.68 -17.35 4.64
CA SER A 113 -10.12 -17.42 4.41
C SER A 113 -10.61 -16.13 3.75
N GLY A 114 -11.37 -16.27 2.67
CA GLY A 114 -11.98 -15.12 2.01
C GLY A 114 -10.98 -14.22 1.28
N LYS A 115 -11.34 -12.94 1.17
CA LYS A 115 -10.47 -11.92 0.58
C LYS A 115 -9.57 -11.32 1.65
N PHE A 116 -8.30 -11.17 1.33
CA PHE A 116 -7.30 -10.62 2.23
C PHE A 116 -6.37 -9.68 1.47
N HIS A 117 -5.70 -8.80 2.19
CA HIS A 117 -4.68 -7.91 1.68
C HIS A 117 -3.34 -8.24 2.33
N ILE A 118 -2.23 -7.87 1.68
CA ILE A 118 -0.90 -7.94 2.26
C ILE A 118 -0.42 -6.51 2.48
N SER A 119 -0.24 -6.13 3.76
CA SER A 119 0.29 -4.82 4.11
C SER A 119 1.77 -4.74 3.77
N THR A 120 2.17 -3.63 3.17
CA THR A 120 3.57 -3.33 2.84
C THR A 120 3.91 -1.91 3.25
N PRO A 121 5.20 -1.54 3.33
CA PRO A 121 5.60 -0.15 3.56
C PRO A 121 5.21 0.81 2.44
N ALA A 122 4.87 0.32 1.24
CA ALA A 122 4.52 1.16 0.11
C ALA A 122 3.12 1.78 0.28
N PHE A 123 3.08 3.10 0.33
CA PHE A 123 1.83 3.84 0.51
C PHE A 123 0.88 3.68 -0.68
N VAL A 124 1.41 3.56 -1.90
CA VAL A 124 0.60 3.32 -3.11
C VAL A 124 -0.26 2.05 -3.02
N THR A 125 0.18 1.04 -2.26
CA THR A 125 -0.54 -0.23 -2.09
C THR A 125 -1.44 -0.27 -0.87
N SER A 126 -1.37 0.72 0.02
CA SER A 126 -2.03 0.71 1.35
C SER A 126 -3.56 0.62 1.30
N THR A 127 -4.17 0.95 0.18
CA THR A 127 -5.63 1.00 0.02
C THR A 127 -6.18 0.03 -1.04
N LEU A 128 -5.34 -0.86 -1.58
CA LEU A 128 -5.75 -1.82 -2.63
C LEU A 128 -6.87 -2.76 -2.17
N MET A 129 -6.97 -3.07 -0.88
CA MET A 129 -8.08 -3.86 -0.33
C MET A 129 -9.45 -3.29 -0.66
N THR A 130 -9.57 -1.97 -0.84
CA THR A 130 -10.83 -1.32 -1.18
C THR A 130 -11.28 -1.61 -2.63
N LYS A 131 -10.38 -2.11 -3.47
CA LYS A 131 -10.69 -2.62 -4.81
C LYS A 131 -11.21 -4.04 -4.77
N MET A 132 -10.65 -4.88 -3.91
CA MET A 132 -11.09 -6.27 -3.76
C MET A 132 -12.49 -6.37 -3.16
N LYS A 133 -12.80 -5.52 -2.17
CA LYS A 133 -14.08 -5.44 -1.49
C LYS A 133 -14.45 -3.98 -1.32
N LYS A 134 -15.56 -3.57 -1.95
CA LYS A 134 -16.01 -2.17 -1.88
C LYS A 134 -16.33 -1.76 -0.44
N MET A 135 -15.93 -0.56 -0.09
CA MET A 135 -16.37 0.07 1.16
C MET A 135 -17.89 0.25 1.16
N ASN A 136 -18.51 -0.08 2.28
CA ASN A 136 -19.92 0.22 2.49
C ASN A 136 -20.06 1.69 2.93
N ALA A 137 -20.81 2.49 2.18
CA ALA A 137 -21.03 3.90 2.50
C ALA A 137 -21.82 4.13 3.79
N ALA A 138 -22.60 3.14 4.22
CA ALA A 138 -23.46 3.25 5.41
C ALA A 138 -22.83 2.65 6.69
N HIS A 139 -21.82 1.80 6.55
CA HIS A 139 -21.25 1.04 7.66
C HIS A 139 -19.73 0.93 7.57
N VAL A 140 -19.11 0.57 8.68
CA VAL A 140 -17.70 0.17 8.73
C VAL A 140 -17.52 -1.12 7.92
N THR A 141 -16.47 -1.16 7.11
CA THR A 141 -16.10 -2.36 6.32
C THR A 141 -14.78 -2.89 6.85
N SER A 142 -14.79 -4.14 7.32
CA SER A 142 -13.57 -4.79 7.80
C SER A 142 -12.85 -5.52 6.68
N TYR A 143 -11.52 -5.45 6.70
CA TYR A 143 -10.60 -6.08 5.76
C TYR A 143 -9.59 -6.92 6.52
N ASN A 144 -9.42 -8.17 6.09
CA ASN A 144 -8.38 -9.04 6.60
C ASN A 144 -7.03 -8.66 5.97
N VAL A 145 -6.00 -8.44 6.80
CA VAL A 145 -4.69 -7.98 6.37
C VAL A 145 -3.59 -8.84 6.97
N LEU A 146 -2.70 -9.34 6.12
CA LEU A 146 -1.46 -9.98 6.54
C LEU A 146 -0.37 -8.91 6.63
N SER A 147 0.34 -8.87 7.74
CA SER A 147 1.38 -7.87 7.99
C SER A 147 2.49 -8.44 8.85
N THR A 148 3.72 -7.96 8.65
CA THR A 148 4.81 -8.13 9.59
C THR A 148 5.18 -6.76 10.16
N GLN A 149 5.52 -6.71 11.44
CA GLN A 149 5.92 -5.46 12.10
C GLN A 149 7.43 -5.32 12.21
N ASN A 150 8.15 -6.45 12.35
CA ASN A 150 9.60 -6.42 12.41
C ASN A 150 10.22 -6.39 11.01
N ILE A 151 11.20 -5.53 10.84
CA ILE A 151 11.84 -5.32 9.54
C ILE A 151 13.19 -6.03 9.40
N TRP A 152 13.79 -6.49 10.50
CA TRP A 152 15.14 -7.06 10.50
C TRP A 152 15.21 -8.51 10.93
N THR A 153 14.26 -8.97 11.75
CA THR A 153 14.21 -10.32 12.31
C THR A 153 12.84 -10.95 12.08
N TYR A 154 12.80 -12.27 11.98
CA TYR A 154 11.56 -13.01 11.81
C TYR A 154 10.80 -13.12 13.15
N GLU A 155 9.53 -12.71 13.14
CA GLU A 155 8.64 -12.86 14.28
C GLU A 155 7.37 -13.62 13.87
N LYS A 156 7.35 -14.91 14.18
CA LYS A 156 6.29 -15.84 13.78
C LYS A 156 4.88 -15.35 14.12
N GLN A 157 4.70 -14.79 15.31
CA GLN A 157 3.41 -14.32 15.80
C GLN A 157 2.73 -13.25 14.92
N PHE A 158 3.51 -12.43 14.21
CA PHE A 158 2.97 -11.41 13.32
C PHE A 158 2.56 -11.97 11.95
N VAL A 159 3.15 -13.07 11.53
CA VAL A 159 2.79 -13.74 10.28
C VAL A 159 1.57 -14.64 10.45
N GLU A 160 1.39 -15.22 11.64
CA GLU A 160 0.30 -16.15 11.95
C GLU A 160 -1.02 -15.46 12.27
N ASN A 161 -0.98 -14.21 12.74
CA ASN A 161 -2.17 -13.50 13.17
C ASN A 161 -2.73 -12.62 12.04
N ASP A 162 -4.06 -12.68 11.87
CA ASP A 162 -4.77 -11.74 11.02
C ASP A 162 -4.93 -10.40 11.74
N VAL A 163 -4.65 -9.32 11.01
CA VAL A 163 -5.00 -7.97 11.42
C VAL A 163 -6.24 -7.56 10.64
N PHE A 164 -7.24 -7.04 11.34
CA PHE A 164 -8.42 -6.49 10.68
C PHE A 164 -8.34 -4.98 10.68
N LEU A 165 -8.39 -4.41 9.47
CA LEU A 165 -8.52 -2.97 9.28
C LEU A 165 -9.97 -2.61 9.02
N GLU A 166 -10.47 -1.63 9.73
CA GLU A 166 -11.79 -1.08 9.57
C GLU A 166 -11.72 0.23 8.76
N LEU A 167 -12.49 0.30 7.67
CA LEU A 167 -12.66 1.52 6.90
C LEU A 167 -14.10 2.03 6.98
N LYS A 168 -14.25 3.31 7.31
CA LYS A 168 -15.51 4.04 7.30
C LYS A 168 -15.46 5.08 6.19
N SER A 169 -16.34 4.95 5.19
CA SER A 169 -16.49 5.99 4.16
C SER A 169 -17.22 7.20 4.72
N LEU A 170 -16.65 8.39 4.52
CA LEU A 170 -17.25 9.68 4.89
C LEU A 170 -17.81 10.42 3.67
N GLY A 171 -17.68 9.84 2.46
CA GLY A 171 -18.23 10.37 1.23
C GLY A 171 -17.23 11.09 0.34
N GLY A 172 -17.73 11.73 -0.70
CA GLY A 172 -16.93 12.53 -1.63
C GLY A 172 -16.57 13.88 -1.04
N VAL A 173 -15.36 14.36 -1.27
CA VAL A 173 -14.83 15.64 -0.82
C VAL A 173 -13.92 16.26 -1.87
N GLU A 174 -13.89 17.58 -1.92
CA GLU A 174 -12.85 18.32 -2.66
C GLU A 174 -11.68 18.60 -1.73
N ILE A 175 -10.47 18.26 -2.17
CA ILE A 175 -9.23 18.57 -1.46
C ILE A 175 -8.33 19.40 -2.34
N LYS A 176 -7.53 20.26 -1.73
CA LYS A 176 -6.52 21.06 -2.43
C LYS A 176 -5.14 20.48 -2.21
N LEU A 177 -4.46 20.07 -3.28
CA LEU A 177 -3.09 19.60 -3.27
C LEU A 177 -2.31 20.31 -4.38
N ASN A 178 -1.15 20.86 -4.03
CA ASN A 178 -0.26 21.56 -4.98
C ASN A 178 -1.04 22.56 -5.86
N ASP A 179 -1.88 23.38 -5.24
CA ASP A 179 -2.78 24.39 -5.86
C ASP A 179 -3.84 23.83 -6.82
N LYS A 180 -4.09 22.53 -6.80
CA LYS A 180 -5.14 21.88 -7.59
C LYS A 180 -6.27 21.38 -6.70
N ASP A 181 -7.49 21.60 -7.18
CA ASP A 181 -8.69 21.04 -6.56
C ASP A 181 -8.94 19.64 -7.12
N LEU A 182 -9.05 18.66 -6.23
CA LEU A 182 -9.22 17.25 -6.55
C LEU A 182 -10.45 16.68 -5.87
N HIS A 183 -11.23 15.92 -6.62
CA HIS A 183 -12.29 15.12 -6.04
C HIS A 183 -11.70 13.82 -5.46
N ALA A 184 -11.91 13.60 -4.17
CA ALA A 184 -11.48 12.41 -3.45
C ALA A 184 -12.64 11.73 -2.73
N THR A 185 -12.49 10.45 -2.43
CA THR A 185 -13.32 9.77 -1.44
C THR A 185 -12.59 9.86 -0.11
N HIS A 186 -13.21 10.53 0.86
CA HIS A 186 -12.70 10.59 2.23
C HIS A 186 -13.13 9.34 2.98
N CYS A 187 -12.19 8.70 3.64
CA CYS A 187 -12.45 7.57 4.53
C CYS A 187 -11.53 7.61 5.75
N GLN A 188 -12.01 7.04 6.84
CA GLN A 188 -11.23 6.81 8.05
C GLN A 188 -10.84 5.34 8.13
N MET A 189 -9.58 5.08 8.45
CA MET A 189 -9.01 3.76 8.64
C MET A 189 -8.55 3.62 10.09
N SER A 190 -8.93 2.52 10.73
CA SER A 190 -8.46 2.14 12.06
C SER A 190 -8.20 0.63 12.11
N GLU A 191 -7.39 0.19 13.06
CA GLU A 191 -7.35 -1.23 13.41
C GLU A 191 -8.65 -1.61 14.12
N ASP A 192 -9.07 -2.87 13.94
CA ASP A 192 -10.25 -3.40 14.62
C ASP A 192 -10.09 -3.31 16.14
N ALA A 193 -11.08 -2.70 16.78
CA ALA A 193 -11.13 -2.56 18.23
C ALA A 193 -11.15 -3.88 19.01
N TYR A 194 -11.58 -4.96 18.37
CA TYR A 194 -11.64 -6.27 19.02
C TYR A 194 -10.25 -6.84 19.27
N ASN A 195 -9.32 -6.59 18.33
CA ASN A 195 -7.94 -7.06 18.40
C ASN A 195 -6.98 -6.04 19.04
N ASN A 196 -7.35 -4.78 19.10
CA ASN A 196 -6.57 -3.71 19.71
C ASN A 196 -7.46 -2.81 20.58
N PRO A 197 -7.70 -3.17 21.87
CA PRO A 197 -8.55 -2.39 22.77
C PRO A 197 -7.99 -0.98 23.08
N GLU A 198 -6.69 -0.76 22.92
CA GLU A 198 -6.06 0.56 23.02
C GLU A 198 -6.08 1.25 21.64
N LYS A 199 -7.28 1.49 21.11
CA LYS A 199 -7.45 2.11 19.78
C LYS A 199 -6.52 3.30 19.56
N SER A 200 -5.63 3.18 18.58
CA SER A 200 -5.04 4.36 17.97
C SER A 200 -6.14 5.21 17.33
N ALA A 201 -6.03 6.53 17.40
CA ALA A 201 -6.95 7.39 16.67
C ALA A 201 -6.93 7.01 15.18
N PRO A 202 -8.10 7.03 14.50
CA PRO A 202 -8.16 6.66 13.11
C PRO A 202 -7.31 7.59 12.23
N ALA A 203 -6.78 7.05 11.14
CA ALA A 203 -6.14 7.83 10.11
C ALA A 203 -7.16 8.25 9.04
N ASP A 204 -7.09 9.49 8.56
CA ASP A 204 -7.90 9.99 7.46
C ASP A 204 -7.21 9.76 6.13
N PHE A 205 -7.92 9.15 5.18
CA PHE A 205 -7.46 8.86 3.83
C PHE A 205 -8.32 9.55 2.80
N TYR A 206 -7.69 10.12 1.78
CA TYR A 206 -8.33 10.78 0.65
C TYR A 206 -7.95 10.02 -0.63
N LEU A 207 -8.87 9.21 -1.14
CA LEU A 207 -8.62 8.28 -2.22
C LEU A 207 -9.06 8.83 -3.57
N SER A 208 -8.28 8.56 -4.61
CA SER A 208 -8.71 8.82 -5.98
C SER A 208 -9.91 7.94 -6.34
N LYS A 209 -10.82 8.47 -7.14
CA LYS A 209 -12.03 7.76 -7.58
C LYS A 209 -11.72 6.49 -8.38
N TYR A 210 -10.63 6.49 -9.14
CA TYR A 210 -10.42 5.48 -10.17
C TYR A 210 -9.58 4.29 -9.74
N LEU A 211 -8.35 4.49 -9.29
CA LEU A 211 -7.47 3.39 -8.87
C LEU A 211 -7.39 3.23 -7.35
N ASN A 212 -8.18 4.01 -6.59
CA ASN A 212 -8.06 4.13 -5.13
C ASN A 212 -6.63 4.47 -4.69
N ILE A 213 -5.84 5.11 -5.58
CA ILE A 213 -4.54 5.67 -5.23
C ILE A 213 -4.80 6.72 -4.16
N PRO A 214 -4.20 6.63 -2.97
CA PRO A 214 -4.37 7.65 -1.96
C PRO A 214 -3.70 8.95 -2.42
N TYR A 215 -4.46 10.03 -2.50
CA TYR A 215 -3.90 11.37 -2.75
C TYR A 215 -3.21 11.90 -1.51
N LYS A 216 -3.78 11.61 -0.35
CA LYS A 216 -3.32 12.09 0.95
C LYS A 216 -3.76 11.13 2.05
N ALA A 217 -2.98 11.03 3.12
CA ALA A 217 -3.45 10.52 4.40
C ALA A 217 -2.89 11.35 5.54
N GLU A 218 -3.68 11.47 6.60
CA GLU A 218 -3.36 12.16 7.85
C GLU A 218 -3.44 11.15 8.99
N PHE A 219 -2.34 10.98 9.69
CA PHE A 219 -2.21 10.04 10.79
C PHE A 219 -2.12 10.79 12.12
N PRO A 220 -2.46 10.15 13.24
CA PRO A 220 -2.21 10.71 14.57
C PRO A 220 -0.75 11.11 14.76
N GLY A 221 -0.52 12.17 15.55
CA GLY A 221 0.84 12.65 15.84
C GLY A 221 1.45 13.51 14.73
N ASN A 222 0.63 14.24 13.99
CA ASN A 222 1.04 15.17 12.94
C ASN A 222 1.85 14.51 11.81
N LEU A 223 1.54 13.25 11.52
CA LEU A 223 2.10 12.55 10.37
C LEU A 223 1.17 12.74 9.17
N GLU A 224 1.72 13.12 8.04
CA GLU A 224 1.01 13.30 6.78
C GLU A 224 1.76 12.58 5.67
N VAL A 225 1.03 11.92 4.78
CA VAL A 225 1.55 11.44 3.50
C VAL A 225 0.72 12.07 2.41
N LYS A 226 1.37 12.66 1.43
CA LYS A 226 0.65 13.26 0.29
C LYS A 226 1.39 13.03 -1.03
N ILE A 227 0.60 12.99 -2.08
CA ILE A 227 1.15 12.89 -3.43
C ILE A 227 1.79 14.22 -3.81
N ASP A 228 3.04 14.15 -4.29
CA ASP A 228 3.80 15.28 -4.82
C ASP A 228 3.69 15.36 -6.35
N LYS A 229 3.82 14.18 -7.00
CA LYS A 229 3.73 14.05 -8.47
C LYS A 229 2.88 12.83 -8.83
N LEU A 230 2.11 12.97 -9.91
CA LEU A 230 1.35 11.88 -10.51
C LEU A 230 1.27 12.08 -12.02
N LYS A 231 1.60 11.04 -12.78
CA LYS A 231 1.55 11.04 -14.25
C LYS A 231 0.91 9.75 -14.74
N ALA A 232 -0.09 9.88 -15.59
CA ALA A 232 -0.71 8.77 -16.30
C ALA A 232 -0.21 8.72 -17.75
N PHE A 233 -0.02 7.50 -18.28
CA PHE A 233 0.56 7.27 -19.62
C PHE A 233 -0.48 6.91 -20.66
N GLU A 234 -1.49 6.11 -20.32
CA GLU A 234 -2.56 5.77 -21.25
C GLU A 234 -3.68 6.81 -21.29
N ASN A 235 -4.34 6.93 -22.45
CA ASN A 235 -5.40 7.92 -22.66
C ASN A 235 -6.59 7.71 -21.71
N GLU A 236 -6.91 6.46 -21.38
CA GLU A 236 -7.95 6.15 -20.41
C GLU A 236 -7.58 6.71 -19.03
N TYR A 237 -6.38 6.39 -18.53
CA TYR A 237 -5.89 6.90 -17.24
C TYR A 237 -5.57 8.40 -17.29
N LYS A 238 -5.12 8.93 -18.44
CA LYS A 238 -4.98 10.39 -18.64
C LYS A 238 -6.30 11.12 -18.43
N ASN A 239 -7.39 10.56 -18.94
CA ASN A 239 -8.72 11.15 -18.74
C ASN A 239 -9.17 11.08 -17.27
N MET A 240 -8.77 10.04 -16.55
CA MET A 240 -9.05 9.86 -15.13
C MET A 240 -8.31 10.86 -14.24
N PHE A 241 -7.10 11.27 -14.66
CA PHE A 241 -6.22 12.17 -13.91
C PHE A 241 -6.00 13.51 -14.62
N LYS A 242 -6.93 13.96 -15.44
CA LYS A 242 -6.80 15.20 -16.26
C LYS A 242 -6.35 16.42 -15.47
N SER A 243 -6.75 16.53 -14.22
CA SER A 243 -6.34 17.64 -13.34
C SER A 243 -4.84 17.63 -12.99
N TRP A 244 -4.14 16.48 -13.18
CA TRP A 244 -2.71 16.34 -12.89
C TRP A 244 -1.81 16.43 -14.13
N LEU A 245 -2.36 16.27 -15.33
CA LEU A 245 -1.58 16.26 -16.59
C LEU A 245 -1.07 17.62 -17.03
N LEU A 246 -1.41 18.69 -16.31
CA LEU A 246 -1.01 20.06 -16.61
C LEU A 246 0.14 20.56 -15.73
N LEU A 247 0.96 19.65 -15.18
CA LEU A 247 2.22 19.98 -14.49
C LEU A 247 3.42 19.68 -15.34
#